data_df65a348f37da532596fcfc2c3f2f7d8
#
_entry.id   df65a348f37da532596fcfc2c3f2f7d8
#
_cell.length_a   1.000
_cell.length_b   1.000
_cell.length_c   1.000
_cell.angle_alpha   90.00
_cell.angle_beta   90.00
_cell.angle_gamma   90.00
#
_symmetry.space_group_name_H-M   'P 1'
#
loop_
_entity.id
_entity.type
_entity.pdbx_description
1 polymer ?
#
loop_
_entity_poly.entity_id
_entity_poly.type
_entity_poly.pdbx_seq_one_letter_code
_entity_poly.pdbx_strand_id
1 'polypeptide(L)' 'MFGKNEDKILHTYLIVKVKKYKEQQPYFSLYTTPAIADETRARETVEKLNSLAELNKEDGWQEEYYCQHLTL' A
#
# COMPACT_ATOMS: atom_id res chain seq x y z
N MET A 1 4.02 -34.62 7.15
CA MET A 1 3.97 -34.07 7.02
C MET A 1 3.58 -33.06 7.19
N PHE A 2 3.37 -32.64 7.47
CA PHE A 2 2.98 -31.58 7.79
C PHE A 2 3.86 -30.61 8.09
N GLY A 3 4.88 -30.75 8.59
CA GLY A 3 5.81 -29.78 9.01
C GLY A 3 6.20 -28.83 8.00
N LYS A 4 6.16 -29.18 6.78
CA LYS A 4 6.57 -28.27 5.80
C LYS A 4 5.67 -27.17 5.64
N ASN A 5 4.43 -27.33 5.89
CA ASN A 5 3.53 -26.21 5.78
C ASN A 5 3.76 -25.24 6.89
N GLU A 6 4.19 -25.74 8.01
CA GLU A 6 4.42 -24.87 9.12
C GLU A 6 5.58 -23.96 8.91
N ASP A 7 6.49 -24.36 8.06
CA ASP A 7 7.64 -23.54 7.77
C ASP A 7 7.34 -22.46 6.77
N LYS A 8 6.20 -22.53 6.16
CA LYS A 8 5.85 -21.51 5.20
C LYS A 8 5.41 -20.24 5.86
N ILE A 9 6.02 -19.15 5.48
CA ILE A 9 5.63 -17.84 5.96
C ILE A 9 4.82 -17.20 4.86
N LEU A 10 3.60 -16.83 5.18
CA LEU A 10 2.75 -16.20 4.21
C LEU A 10 2.99 -14.71 4.24
N HIS A 11 3.30 -14.16 3.09
CA HIS A 11 3.52 -12.75 2.96
C HIS A 11 2.36 -12.13 2.20
N THR A 12 1.92 -11.00 2.67
CA THR A 12 0.88 -10.29 1.98
C THR A 12 1.23 -8.81 2.03
N TYR A 13 0.79 -8.06 1.06
CA TYR A 13 1.12 -6.66 0.94
C TYR A 13 -0.14 -5.85 0.77
N LEU A 14 -0.30 -4.87 1.63
CA LEU A 14 -1.44 -3.96 1.55
C LEU A 14 -0.94 -2.64 1.03
N ILE A 15 -1.76 -1.97 0.27
CA ILE A 15 -1.41 -0.64 -0.20
C ILE A 15 -2.23 0.34 0.61
N VAL A 16 -1.52 1.21 1.31
CA VAL A 16 -2.13 2.18 2.20
C VAL A 16 -2.09 3.54 1.52
N LYS A 17 -3.20 4.22 1.57
CA LYS A 17 -3.32 5.56 1.01
C LYS A 17 -3.32 6.55 2.15
N VAL A 18 -2.47 7.56 2.05
CA VAL A 18 -2.41 8.62 3.03
C VAL A 18 -2.80 9.91 2.34
N LYS A 19 -3.77 10.60 2.87
CA LYS A 19 -4.21 11.85 2.30
C LYS A 19 -4.20 12.91 3.37
N LYS A 20 -3.64 14.06 3.06
CA LYS A 20 -3.47 15.12 4.03
C LYS A 20 -3.77 16.47 3.39
N TYR A 21 -4.50 17.30 4.10
CA TYR A 21 -4.81 18.64 3.62
C TYR A 21 -4.04 19.65 4.45
N LYS A 22 -3.09 20.34 3.82
CA LYS A 22 -2.27 21.37 4.48
C LYS A 22 -1.67 20.84 5.78
N GLU A 23 -1.90 21.53 6.88
CA GLU A 23 -1.33 21.15 8.15
C GLU A 23 -2.23 20.25 8.98
N GLN A 24 -3.31 19.77 8.41
CA GLN A 24 -4.24 18.95 9.16
C GLN A 24 -3.72 17.53 9.29
N GLN A 25 -4.37 16.77 10.15
CA GLN A 25 -4.00 15.39 10.40
C GLN A 25 -4.23 14.55 9.14
N PRO A 26 -3.33 13.64 8.85
CA PRO A 26 -3.51 12.80 7.67
C PRO A 26 -4.58 11.75 7.87
N TYR A 27 -5.21 11.36 6.78
CA TYR A 27 -6.16 10.26 6.76
C TYR A 27 -5.47 9.05 6.17
N PHE A 28 -5.67 7.90 6.82
CA PHE A 28 -5.11 6.64 6.34
C PHE A 28 -6.24 5.72 5.93
N SER A 29 -6.09 5.06 4.82
CA SER A 29 -7.09 4.09 4.40
C SER A 29 -6.44 3.02 3.56
N LEU A 30 -7.08 1.85 3.51
CA LEU A 30 -6.59 0.79 2.65
C LEU A 30 -7.05 1.05 1.24
N TYR A 31 -6.12 0.92 0.31
CA TYR A 31 -6.46 1.10 -1.09
C TYR A 31 -6.85 -0.20 -1.76
N THR A 32 -6.12 -1.27 -1.45
CA THR A 32 -6.35 -2.53 -2.14
C THR A 32 -7.10 -3.54 -1.31
N THR A 33 -8.00 -4.22 -1.96
CA THR A 33 -8.71 -5.36 -1.44
C THR A 33 -9.05 -6.20 -2.65
N PRO A 34 -8.55 -7.41 -2.74
CA PRO A 34 -7.76 -8.11 -1.75
C PRO A 34 -6.30 -7.67 -1.73
N ALA A 35 -5.57 -8.16 -0.73
CA ALA A 35 -4.17 -7.87 -0.61
C ALA A 35 -3.39 -8.52 -1.76
N ILE A 36 -2.20 -8.00 -2.00
CA ILE A 36 -1.35 -8.48 -3.08
C ILE A 36 -0.30 -9.41 -2.48
N ALA A 37 -0.14 -10.59 -3.07
CA ALA A 37 0.81 -11.56 -2.57
C ALA A 37 2.22 -11.37 -3.11
N ASP A 38 2.37 -10.64 -4.21
CA ASP A 38 3.63 -10.48 -4.88
C ASP A 38 4.22 -9.10 -4.56
N GLU A 39 5.39 -9.09 -3.95
CA GLU A 39 6.02 -7.85 -3.55
C GLU A 39 6.31 -6.93 -4.73
N THR A 40 6.81 -7.49 -5.82
CA THR A 40 7.14 -6.69 -6.99
C THR A 40 5.90 -5.99 -7.53
N ARG A 41 4.80 -6.73 -7.57
CA ARG A 41 3.54 -6.18 -8.05
C ARG A 41 3.05 -5.08 -7.14
N ALA A 42 3.17 -5.29 -5.82
CA ALA A 42 2.73 -4.29 -4.87
C ALA A 42 3.54 -3.02 -5.03
N ARG A 43 4.86 -3.13 -5.20
CA ARG A 43 5.70 -1.96 -5.36
C ARG A 43 5.42 -1.23 -6.66
N GLU A 44 5.21 -1.97 -7.74
CA GLU A 44 4.88 -1.35 -9.01
C GLU A 44 3.55 -0.61 -8.93
N THR A 45 2.60 -1.18 -8.22
CA THR A 45 1.32 -0.55 -8.04
C THR A 45 1.45 0.76 -7.26
N VAL A 46 2.27 0.74 -6.21
CA VAL A 46 2.51 1.93 -5.42
C VAL A 46 3.16 3.03 -6.26
N GLU A 47 4.15 2.67 -7.08
CA GLU A 47 4.80 3.64 -7.94
C GLU A 47 3.82 4.27 -8.91
N LYS A 48 2.98 3.44 -9.49
CA LYS A 48 2.00 3.92 -10.45
C LYS A 48 1.00 4.85 -9.78
N LEU A 49 0.52 4.47 -8.60
CA LEU A 49 -0.43 5.29 -7.88
C LEU A 49 0.16 6.62 -7.45
N ASN A 50 1.41 6.61 -7.02
CA ASN A 50 2.06 7.85 -6.62
C ASN A 50 2.29 8.77 -7.82
N SER A 51 2.59 8.21 -8.97
CA SER A 51 2.73 9.00 -10.18
C SER A 51 1.40 9.65 -10.55
N LEU A 52 0.33 8.90 -10.47
CA LEU A 52 -0.99 9.45 -10.77
C LEU A 52 -1.41 10.50 -9.76
N ALA A 53 -1.06 10.29 -8.50
CA ALA A 53 -1.40 11.26 -7.47
C ALA A 53 -0.69 12.57 -7.72
N GLU A 54 0.55 12.50 -8.20
CA GLU A 54 1.30 13.71 -8.49
C GLU A 54 0.67 14.47 -9.65
N LEU A 55 0.22 13.75 -10.65
CA LEU A 55 -0.42 14.37 -11.80
C LEU A 55 -1.77 14.98 -11.47
N ASN A 56 -2.48 14.39 -10.53
CA ASN A 56 -3.81 14.86 -10.18
C ASN A 56 -3.84 15.64 -8.87
N LYS A 57 -2.70 16.18 -8.51
CA LYS A 57 -2.57 16.85 -7.23
C LYS A 57 -3.47 18.09 -7.17
N GLU A 58 -4.19 18.18 -6.07
CA GLU A 58 -5.06 19.31 -5.83
C GLU A 58 -4.41 20.28 -4.86
N ASP A 59 -4.76 21.55 -4.99
CA ASP A 59 -4.16 22.60 -4.18
C ASP A 59 -4.40 22.35 -2.70
N GLY A 60 -3.30 22.29 -1.94
CA GLY A 60 -3.40 22.08 -0.51
C GLY A 60 -3.46 20.62 -0.09
N TRP A 61 -3.65 19.70 -1.03
CA TRP A 61 -3.75 18.29 -0.72
C TRP A 61 -2.46 17.56 -1.04
N GLN A 62 -2.13 16.61 -0.19
CA GLN A 62 -1.02 15.70 -0.42
C GLN A 62 -1.57 14.29 -0.36
N GLU A 63 -1.22 13.50 -1.33
CA GLU A 63 -1.71 12.13 -1.41
C GLU A 63 -0.53 11.23 -1.69
N GLU A 64 -0.40 10.16 -0.92
CA GLU A 64 0.73 9.28 -1.05
C GLU A 64 0.28 7.85 -0.80
N TYR A 65 0.92 6.92 -1.47
CA TYR A 65 0.63 5.51 -1.30
C TYR A 65 1.89 4.80 -0.87
N TYR A 66 1.75 3.80 -0.04
CA TYR A 66 2.91 2.99 0.31
C TYR A 66 2.45 1.56 0.57
N CYS A 67 3.43 0.67 0.54
CA CYS A 67 3.18 -0.75 0.68
C CYS A 67 3.45 -1.16 2.12
N GLN A 68 2.49 -1.83 2.72
CA GLN A 68 2.63 -2.36 4.07
C GLN A 68 2.76 -3.87 3.97
N HIS A 69 3.89 -4.38 4.40
CA HIS A 69 4.16 -5.81 4.36
C HIS A 69 3.66 -6.46 5.64
N LEU A 70 2.90 -7.51 5.49
CA LEU A 70 2.41 -8.29 6.63
C LEU A 70 2.88 -9.71 6.47
N THR A 71 3.23 -10.31 7.59
CA THR A 71 3.61 -11.71 7.63
C THR A 71 2.57 -12.44 8.45
N LEU A 72 1.99 -13.46 7.87
CA LEU A 72 0.92 -14.20 8.52
C LEU A 72 1.40 -15.54 9.05
#